data_3a2e28fd535ec624dee3f6824af05c41
#
_entry.id   3a2e28fd535ec624dee3f6824af05c41
#
_cell.length_a   1.000
_cell.length_b   1.000
_cell.length_c   1.000
_cell.angle_alpha   90.00
_cell.angle_beta   90.00
_cell.angle_gamma   90.00
#
_symmetry.space_group_name_H-M   'P 1'
#
loop_
_entity.id
_entity.type
_entity.pdbx_description
1 polymer ?
#
loop_
_entity_poly.entity_id
_entity_poly.type
_entity_poly.pdbx_seq_one_letter_code
_entity_poly.pdbx_strand_id
1 'polypeptide(L)'
;MEDHKLKIIHKALQGHKDAIDFVVHLSTIARAWDDIIDKDKGIDDDRINRAFWIALVEIPQNPFYQQHLFQITPLIRDYINSWLDANNMEQGASDHNKHVAFVLRDLIGNIVMQCAYLIGGYEWMRTVSPWVRSFQFEERLDKYMEGLTHGNI
;
A
#
# COMPACT_ATOMS: atom_id res chain seq x y z
N MET A 1 3.02 -6.43 9.44
CA MET A 1 1.61 -6.48 8.96
C MET A 1 0.79 -7.22 10.00
N GLU A 2 -0.37 -6.72 10.32
CA GLU A 2 -1.25 -7.35 11.31
C GLU A 2 -1.75 -8.70 10.81
N ASP A 3 -1.86 -9.68 11.73
CA ASP A 3 -2.25 -11.06 11.40
C ASP A 3 -3.55 -11.15 10.61
N HIS A 4 -4.50 -10.27 10.90
CA HIS A 4 -5.79 -10.24 10.20
C HIS A 4 -5.64 -9.87 8.72
N LYS A 5 -4.87 -8.82 8.43
CA LYS A 5 -4.60 -8.39 7.04
C LYS A 5 -3.86 -9.46 6.26
N LEU A 6 -2.87 -10.08 6.89
CA LEU A 6 -2.10 -11.14 6.26
C LEU A 6 -2.99 -12.34 5.90
N LYS A 7 -3.91 -12.73 6.76
CA LYS A 7 -4.89 -13.80 6.47
C LYS A 7 -5.77 -13.47 5.27
N ILE A 8 -6.25 -12.22 5.17
CA ILE A 8 -7.06 -11.79 4.02
C ILE A 8 -6.21 -11.82 2.74
N ILE A 9 -4.98 -11.34 2.77
CA ILE A 9 -4.07 -11.39 1.63
C ILE A 9 -3.80 -12.82 1.18
N HIS A 10 -3.50 -13.73 2.12
CA HIS A 10 -3.32 -15.15 1.80
C HIS A 10 -4.54 -15.75 1.10
N LYS A 11 -5.73 -15.45 1.60
CA LYS A 11 -6.98 -15.93 1.01
C LYS A 11 -7.22 -15.29 -0.37
N ALA A 12 -7.05 -13.97 -0.49
CA ALA A 12 -7.26 -13.25 -1.74
C ALA A 12 -6.31 -13.69 -2.85
N LEU A 13 -5.08 -14.03 -2.50
CA LEU A 13 -4.05 -14.49 -3.43
C LEU A 13 -3.96 -16.03 -3.52
N GLN A 14 -4.97 -16.73 -3.02
CA GLN A 14 -5.10 -18.20 -3.09
C GLN A 14 -3.86 -18.96 -2.60
N GLY A 15 -3.15 -18.43 -1.60
CA GLY A 15 -1.91 -19.01 -1.10
C GLY A 15 -0.72 -18.95 -2.07
N HIS A 16 -0.80 -18.16 -3.15
CA HIS A 16 0.28 -18.02 -4.12
C HIS A 16 1.48 -17.32 -3.48
N LYS A 17 2.49 -18.09 -3.10
CA LYS A 17 3.62 -17.63 -2.30
C LYS A 17 4.29 -16.38 -2.85
N ASP A 18 4.68 -16.38 -4.13
CA ASP A 18 5.42 -15.27 -4.72
C ASP A 18 4.58 -13.98 -4.83
N ALA A 19 3.26 -14.11 -5.06
CA ALA A 19 2.35 -12.97 -5.05
C ALA A 19 2.19 -12.39 -3.64
N ILE A 20 2.09 -13.24 -2.63
CA ILE A 20 2.02 -12.84 -1.23
C ILE A 20 3.31 -12.14 -0.81
N ASP A 21 4.47 -12.72 -1.10
CA ASP A 21 5.78 -12.13 -0.81
C ASP A 21 5.91 -10.76 -1.47
N PHE A 22 5.50 -10.62 -2.74
CA PHE A 22 5.51 -9.35 -3.45
C PHE A 22 4.67 -8.28 -2.74
N VAL A 23 3.43 -8.59 -2.39
CA VAL A 23 2.53 -7.63 -1.72
C VAL A 23 3.05 -7.25 -0.33
N VAL A 24 3.55 -8.20 0.44
CA VAL A 24 4.14 -7.95 1.77
C VAL A 24 5.40 -7.07 1.65
N HIS A 25 6.27 -7.35 0.69
CA HIS A 25 7.46 -6.56 0.42
C HIS A 25 7.09 -5.11 0.01
N LEU A 26 6.14 -4.95 -0.90
CA LEU A 26 5.68 -3.63 -1.32
C LEU A 26 5.09 -2.83 -0.13
N SER A 27 4.31 -3.47 0.72
CA SER A 27 3.75 -2.86 1.93
C SER A 27 4.86 -2.44 2.92
N THR A 28 5.91 -3.24 3.06
CA THR A 28 7.06 -2.93 3.91
C THR A 28 7.80 -1.69 3.42
N ILE A 29 8.03 -1.58 2.10
CA ILE A 29 8.65 -0.39 1.50
C ILE A 29 7.77 0.84 1.71
N ALA A 30 6.46 0.72 1.44
CA ALA A 30 5.53 1.84 1.56
C ALA A 30 5.53 2.44 2.97
N ARG A 31 5.49 1.60 4.00
CA ARG A 31 5.57 2.04 5.40
C ARG A 31 6.89 2.69 5.75
N ALA A 32 8.01 2.09 5.36
CA ALA A 32 9.33 2.67 5.63
C ALA A 32 9.50 4.02 4.93
N TRP A 33 9.02 4.16 3.71
CA TRP A 33 9.06 5.41 2.96
C TRP A 33 8.21 6.50 3.62
N ASP A 34 6.99 6.17 4.01
CA ASP A 34 6.11 7.08 4.73
C ASP A 34 6.76 7.57 6.05
N ASP A 35 7.29 6.66 6.85
CA ASP A 35 7.99 6.99 8.11
C ASP A 35 9.22 7.87 7.88
N ILE A 36 9.97 7.68 6.79
CA ILE A 36 11.12 8.53 6.45
C ILE A 36 10.66 9.95 6.09
N ILE A 37 9.62 10.08 5.27
CA ILE A 37 9.11 11.38 4.80
C ILE A 37 8.47 12.15 5.96
N ASP A 38 7.69 11.49 6.79
CA ASP A 38 7.04 12.11 7.95
C ASP A 38 8.01 12.39 9.09
N LYS A 39 9.25 11.91 8.96
CA LYS A 39 10.30 12.00 10.01
C LYS A 39 9.82 11.42 11.33
N ASP A 40 9.03 10.38 11.26
CA ASP A 40 8.50 9.70 12.42
C ASP A 40 9.62 9.11 13.28
N LYS A 41 9.42 9.24 14.59
CA LYS A 41 10.34 8.67 15.57
C LYS A 41 10.35 7.16 15.43
N GLY A 42 11.54 6.60 15.24
CA GLY A 42 11.75 5.16 15.30
C GLY A 42 11.95 4.45 13.99
N ILE A 43 12.10 5.17 12.87
CA ILE A 43 12.74 4.53 11.72
C ILE A 43 14.24 4.49 11.95
N ASP A 44 14.77 3.30 12.13
CA ASP A 44 16.19 3.06 12.33
C ASP A 44 16.89 2.70 11.01
N ASP A 45 18.22 2.67 11.07
CA ASP A 45 19.04 2.35 9.90
C ASP A 45 18.75 0.96 9.35
N ASP A 46 18.44 -0.02 10.19
CA ASP A 46 18.14 -1.39 9.76
C ASP A 46 16.83 -1.45 8.94
N ARG A 47 15.81 -0.71 9.36
CA ARG A 47 14.56 -0.61 8.59
C ARG A 47 14.78 0.09 7.24
N ILE A 48 15.59 1.15 7.20
CA ILE A 48 15.94 1.86 5.96
C ILE A 48 16.71 0.90 5.03
N ASN A 49 17.76 0.27 5.54
CA ASN A 49 18.56 -0.68 4.76
C ASN A 49 17.72 -1.84 4.23
N ARG A 50 16.81 -2.37 5.06
CA ARG A 50 15.90 -3.44 4.65
C ARG A 50 14.94 -3.00 3.54
N ALA A 51 14.39 -1.79 3.61
CA ALA A 51 13.51 -1.25 2.58
C ALA A 51 14.25 -1.12 1.22
N PHE A 52 15.47 -0.60 1.22
CA PHE A 52 16.28 -0.53 -0.01
C PHE A 52 16.66 -1.91 -0.55
N TRP A 53 17.01 -2.86 0.32
CA TRP A 53 17.26 -4.23 -0.10
C TRP A 53 16.04 -4.85 -0.78
N ILE A 54 14.88 -4.71 -0.18
CA ILE A 54 13.62 -5.21 -0.75
C ILE A 54 13.35 -4.58 -2.12
N ALA A 55 13.49 -3.25 -2.22
CA ALA A 55 13.21 -2.53 -3.47
C ALA A 55 14.18 -2.87 -4.60
N LEU A 56 15.46 -3.06 -4.28
CA LEU A 56 16.52 -3.25 -5.27
C LEU A 56 16.80 -4.72 -5.58
N VAL A 57 16.44 -5.64 -4.70
CA VAL A 57 16.78 -7.06 -4.83
C VAL A 57 15.55 -7.95 -4.79
N GLU A 58 14.77 -7.93 -3.71
CA GLU A 58 13.68 -8.89 -3.50
C GLU A 58 12.55 -8.74 -4.51
N ILE A 59 12.07 -7.50 -4.73
CA ILE A 59 10.99 -7.25 -5.70
C ILE A 59 11.44 -7.53 -7.13
N PRO A 60 12.60 -7.04 -7.62
CA PRO A 60 13.05 -7.37 -8.97
C PRO A 60 13.27 -8.86 -9.24
N GLN A 61 13.62 -9.64 -8.22
CA GLN A 61 13.82 -11.09 -8.33
C GLN A 61 12.52 -11.90 -8.14
N ASN A 62 11.45 -11.29 -7.68
CA ASN A 62 10.21 -11.99 -7.39
C ASN A 62 9.60 -12.56 -8.68
N PRO A 63 9.38 -13.90 -8.79
CA PRO A 63 8.91 -14.51 -10.01
C PRO A 63 7.51 -14.04 -10.46
N PHE A 64 6.61 -13.79 -9.50
CA PHE A 64 5.28 -13.26 -9.81
C PHE A 64 5.36 -11.85 -10.39
N TYR A 65 6.17 -10.98 -9.78
CA TYR A 65 6.38 -9.64 -10.29
C TYR A 65 7.03 -9.64 -11.68
N GLN A 66 8.04 -10.47 -11.89
CA GLN A 66 8.70 -10.60 -13.21
C GLN A 66 7.71 -11.05 -14.29
N GLN A 67 6.87 -12.05 -13.98
CA GLN A 67 5.88 -12.57 -14.93
C GLN A 67 4.83 -11.51 -15.30
N HIS A 68 4.49 -10.62 -14.37
CA HIS A 68 3.41 -9.63 -14.52
C HIS A 68 3.92 -8.18 -14.52
N LEU A 69 5.17 -7.97 -14.87
CA LEU A 69 5.86 -6.68 -14.84
C LEU A 69 5.07 -5.57 -15.54
N PHE A 70 4.56 -5.84 -16.74
CA PHE A 70 3.85 -4.86 -17.55
C PHE A 70 2.46 -4.51 -17.02
N GLN A 71 1.84 -5.40 -16.25
CA GLN A 71 0.54 -5.15 -15.62
C GLN A 71 0.68 -4.46 -14.26
N ILE A 72 1.72 -4.80 -13.49
CA ILE A 72 1.91 -4.34 -12.11
C ILE A 72 2.65 -3.00 -12.03
N THR A 73 3.69 -2.79 -12.84
CA THR A 73 4.50 -1.56 -12.75
C THR A 73 3.68 -0.28 -12.96
N PRO A 74 2.72 -0.19 -13.91
CA PRO A 74 1.87 0.98 -14.02
C PRO A 74 1.05 1.28 -12.75
N LEU A 75 0.62 0.24 -12.04
CA LEU A 75 -0.14 0.41 -10.80
C LEU A 75 0.75 0.90 -9.65
N ILE A 76 2.00 0.45 -9.57
CA ILE A 76 2.97 0.99 -8.62
C ILE A 76 3.21 2.47 -8.89
N ARG A 77 3.38 2.85 -10.15
CA ARG A 77 3.56 4.25 -10.56
C ARG A 77 2.36 5.11 -10.17
N ASP A 78 1.14 4.62 -10.43
CA ASP A 78 -0.09 5.30 -10.04
C ASP A 78 -0.21 5.44 -8.51
N TYR A 79 0.09 4.38 -7.78
CA TYR A 79 0.10 4.38 -6.33
C TYR A 79 1.07 5.43 -5.75
N ILE A 80 2.31 5.46 -6.23
CA ILE A 80 3.32 6.44 -5.78
C ILE A 80 2.86 7.85 -6.11
N ASN A 81 2.39 8.11 -7.33
CA ASN A 81 1.91 9.42 -7.72
C ASN A 81 0.73 9.89 -6.86
N SER A 82 -0.24 9.03 -6.61
CA SER A 82 -1.39 9.33 -5.76
C SER A 82 -1.00 9.63 -4.32
N TRP A 83 0.00 8.90 -3.78
CA TRP A 83 0.53 9.16 -2.45
C TRP A 83 1.26 10.51 -2.36
N LEU A 84 2.06 10.87 -3.38
CA LEU A 84 2.70 12.18 -3.46
C LEU A 84 1.67 13.31 -3.53
N ASP A 85 0.60 13.14 -4.32
CA ASP A 85 -0.50 14.10 -4.38
C ASP A 85 -1.20 14.24 -3.02
N ALA A 86 -1.46 13.13 -2.34
CA ALA A 86 -2.05 13.13 -1.01
C ALA A 86 -1.22 13.94 -0.02
N ASN A 87 0.10 13.74 0.00
CA ASN A 87 1.00 14.50 0.87
C ASN A 87 0.92 16.02 0.62
N ASN A 88 0.78 16.43 -0.64
CA ASN A 88 0.59 17.84 -0.99
C ASN A 88 -0.78 18.37 -0.56
N MET A 89 -1.83 17.60 -0.79
CA MET A 89 -3.21 18.01 -0.49
C MET A 89 -3.49 18.12 1.01
N GLU A 90 -2.79 17.36 1.84
CA GLU A 90 -2.90 17.43 3.30
C GLU A 90 -2.42 18.75 3.90
N GLN A 91 -1.47 19.40 3.25
CA GLN A 91 -0.85 20.63 3.75
C GLN A 91 -1.73 21.85 3.57
N GLY A 92 -2.77 21.76 2.76
CA GLY A 92 -3.71 22.85 2.52
C GLY A 92 -4.77 23.02 3.61
N ALA A 93 -5.53 24.11 3.52
CA ALA A 93 -6.63 24.42 4.45
C ALA A 93 -7.97 23.74 4.09
N SER A 94 -8.09 23.18 2.87
CA SER A 94 -9.34 22.62 2.36
C SER A 94 -9.63 21.25 2.98
N ASP A 95 -10.70 21.11 3.73
CA ASP A 95 -11.15 19.83 4.26
C ASP A 95 -11.54 18.87 3.14
N HIS A 96 -12.11 19.38 2.05
CA HIS A 96 -12.39 18.56 0.86
C HIS A 96 -11.12 17.88 0.33
N ASN A 97 -10.04 18.64 0.16
CA ASN A 97 -8.77 18.08 -0.32
C ASN A 97 -8.17 17.07 0.66
N LYS A 98 -8.29 17.31 1.97
CA LYS A 98 -7.85 16.35 3.00
C LYS A 98 -8.66 15.05 2.94
N HIS A 99 -9.95 15.11 2.68
CA HIS A 99 -10.78 13.91 2.48
C HIS A 99 -10.37 13.13 1.23
N VAL A 100 -10.05 13.83 0.13
CA VAL A 100 -9.52 13.19 -1.08
C VAL A 100 -8.14 12.57 -0.79
N ALA A 101 -7.27 13.27 -0.09
CA ALA A 101 -5.96 12.76 0.33
C ALA A 101 -6.08 11.48 1.16
N PHE A 102 -7.03 11.42 2.09
CA PHE A 102 -7.31 10.21 2.87
C PHE A 102 -7.54 8.97 1.99
N VAL A 103 -8.28 9.12 0.90
CA VAL A 103 -8.51 8.02 -0.04
C VAL A 103 -7.25 7.72 -0.86
N LEU A 104 -6.57 8.75 -1.36
CA LEU A 104 -5.41 8.60 -2.25
C LEU A 104 -4.20 7.96 -1.55
N ARG A 105 -4.06 8.13 -0.25
CA ARG A 105 -2.94 7.55 0.52
C ARG A 105 -2.96 6.03 0.55
N ASP A 106 -4.11 5.40 0.48
CA ASP A 106 -4.27 3.98 0.77
C ASP A 106 -4.73 3.17 -0.45
N LEU A 107 -4.09 3.41 -1.59
CA LEU A 107 -4.42 2.72 -2.84
C LEU A 107 -3.65 1.41 -3.05
N ILE A 108 -2.82 0.97 -2.10
CA ILE A 108 -2.08 -0.29 -2.20
C ILE A 108 -3.03 -1.50 -2.35
N GLY A 109 -4.22 -1.42 -1.80
CA GLY A 109 -5.25 -2.44 -1.98
C GLY A 109 -5.64 -2.66 -3.46
N ASN A 110 -5.54 -1.64 -4.31
CA ASN A 110 -5.76 -1.78 -5.74
C ASN A 110 -4.75 -2.75 -6.38
N ILE A 111 -3.50 -2.71 -5.92
CA ILE A 111 -2.45 -3.65 -6.38
C ILE A 111 -2.77 -5.07 -5.93
N VAL A 112 -3.24 -5.26 -4.69
CA VAL A 112 -3.66 -6.58 -4.19
C VAL A 112 -4.81 -7.14 -5.03
N MET A 113 -5.82 -6.33 -5.34
CA MET A 113 -6.95 -6.76 -6.18
C MET A 113 -6.51 -7.11 -7.61
N GLN A 114 -5.54 -6.36 -8.15
CA GLN A 114 -4.97 -6.69 -9.47
C GLN A 114 -4.20 -8.02 -9.42
N CYS A 115 -3.44 -8.27 -8.37
CA CYS A 115 -2.80 -9.58 -8.18
C CYS A 115 -3.84 -10.71 -8.12
N ALA A 116 -4.94 -10.50 -7.42
CA ALA A 116 -6.04 -11.46 -7.39
C ALA A 116 -6.65 -11.71 -8.77
N TYR A 117 -6.80 -10.65 -9.59
CA TYR A 117 -7.21 -10.78 -10.98
C TYR A 117 -6.24 -11.62 -11.81
N LEU A 118 -4.95 -11.36 -11.68
CA LEU A 118 -3.91 -12.10 -12.41
C LEU A 118 -3.86 -13.59 -12.04
N ILE A 119 -4.25 -13.94 -10.82
CA ILE A 119 -4.29 -15.31 -10.32
C ILE A 119 -5.61 -16.01 -10.70
N GLY A 120 -6.75 -15.37 -10.51
CA GLY A 120 -8.06 -16.01 -10.55
C GLY A 120 -9.06 -15.40 -11.52
N GLY A 121 -8.70 -14.31 -12.23
CA GLY A 121 -9.57 -13.67 -13.22
C GLY A 121 -10.64 -12.75 -12.61
N TYR A 122 -11.54 -12.29 -13.47
CA TYR A 122 -12.55 -11.27 -13.15
C TYR A 122 -13.43 -11.66 -11.95
N GLU A 123 -14.05 -12.83 -11.98
CA GLU A 123 -14.99 -13.25 -10.93
C GLU A 123 -14.29 -13.36 -9.56
N TRP A 124 -13.07 -13.88 -9.55
CA TRP A 124 -12.29 -13.98 -8.35
C TRP A 124 -11.93 -12.59 -7.79
N MET A 125 -11.44 -11.69 -8.63
CA MET A 125 -11.18 -10.30 -8.24
C MET A 125 -12.42 -9.65 -7.64
N ARG A 126 -13.59 -9.81 -8.24
CA ARG A 126 -14.84 -9.25 -7.71
C ARG A 126 -15.24 -9.86 -6.37
N THR A 127 -14.95 -11.13 -6.17
CA THR A 127 -15.20 -11.84 -4.90
C THR A 127 -14.33 -11.31 -3.78
N VAL A 128 -13.03 -11.10 -4.03
CA VAL A 128 -12.08 -10.67 -3.00
C VAL A 128 -12.07 -9.17 -2.75
N SER A 129 -12.54 -8.37 -3.70
CA SER A 129 -12.51 -6.91 -3.60
C SER A 129 -13.13 -6.37 -2.30
N PRO A 130 -14.31 -6.80 -1.85
CA PRO A 130 -14.86 -6.36 -0.56
C PRO A 130 -13.95 -6.71 0.63
N TRP A 131 -13.27 -7.85 0.59
CA TRP A 131 -12.37 -8.25 1.68
C TRP A 131 -11.17 -7.30 1.77
N VAL A 132 -10.58 -6.95 0.62
CA VAL A 132 -9.46 -6.01 0.55
C VAL A 132 -9.90 -4.62 1.02
N ARG A 133 -11.05 -4.14 0.58
CA ARG A 133 -11.60 -2.85 1.02
C ARG A 133 -11.86 -2.79 2.52
N SER A 134 -12.20 -3.92 3.17
CA SER A 134 -12.49 -3.95 4.61
C SER A 134 -11.27 -3.62 5.48
N PHE A 135 -10.05 -3.88 5.01
CA PHE A 135 -8.83 -3.52 5.75
C PHE A 135 -8.11 -2.28 5.19
N GLN A 136 -8.47 -1.80 4.01
CA GLN A 136 -7.80 -0.69 3.32
C GLN A 136 -8.16 0.59 4.03
N PHE A 137 -9.03 0.97 4.59
CA PHE A 137 -9.34 2.22 5.30
C PHE A 137 -9.65 1.91 6.78
N GLU A 138 -8.76 1.21 7.46
CA GLU A 138 -8.93 0.89 8.88
C GLU A 138 -8.87 2.14 9.76
N GLU A 139 -7.98 3.08 9.44
CA GLU A 139 -8.01 4.38 10.07
C GLU A 139 -9.29 5.10 9.66
N ARG A 140 -10.03 5.59 10.63
CA ARG A 140 -11.25 6.36 10.36
C ARG A 140 -10.91 7.76 9.88
N LEU A 141 -11.72 8.29 8.98
CA LEU A 141 -11.55 9.64 8.45
C LEU A 141 -11.49 10.71 9.54
N ASP A 142 -12.29 10.58 10.59
CA ASP A 142 -12.28 11.53 11.72
C ASP A 142 -10.92 11.51 12.44
N LYS A 143 -10.34 10.35 12.68
CA LYS A 143 -9.02 10.19 13.30
C LYS A 143 -7.89 10.73 12.44
N TYR A 144 -7.94 10.44 11.15
CA TYR A 144 -7.01 11.01 10.18
C TYR A 144 -7.05 12.55 10.17
N MET A 145 -8.24 13.14 10.16
CA MET A 145 -8.41 14.59 10.19
C MET A 145 -7.90 15.21 11.50
N GLU A 146 -8.15 14.56 12.65
CA GLU A 146 -7.59 14.97 13.94
C GLU A 146 -6.05 14.99 13.91
N GLY A 147 -5.43 13.95 13.34
CA GLY A 147 -3.97 13.84 13.20
C GLY A 147 -3.36 14.98 12.39
N LEU A 148 -4.02 15.41 11.31
CA LEU A 148 -3.57 16.54 10.48
C LEU A 148 -3.66 17.88 11.22
N THR A 149 -4.64 18.05 12.09
CA THR A 149 -4.82 19.29 12.86
C THR A 149 -3.76 19.45 13.96
N HIS A 150 -3.33 18.33 14.58
CA HIS A 150 -2.35 18.32 15.66
C HIS A 150 -0.90 18.29 15.19
N GLY A 151 -0.64 17.90 13.94
CA GLY A 151 0.70 17.86 13.34
C GLY A 151 1.24 19.23 12.90
N ASN A 152 0.45 20.28 12.98
CA ASN A 152 0.79 21.65 12.58
C ASN A 152 1.14 22.57 13.76
N ILE A 153 1.57 22.00 14.89
CA ILE A 153 2.05 22.79 16.04
C ILE A 153 3.56 22.67 16.16
#